data_6fd013931d0e502c5ebf6bbbeee519c3
#
_entry.id   6fd013931d0e502c5ebf6bbbeee519c3
#
_cell.length_a   1.000
_cell.length_b   1.000
_cell.length_c   1.000
_cell.angle_alpha   90.00
_cell.angle_beta   90.00
_cell.angle_gamma   90.00
#
_symmetry.space_group_name_H-M   'P 1'
#
loop_
_entity.id
_entity.type
_entity.pdbx_description
1 polymer ?
#
loop_
_entity_poly.entity_id
_entity_poly.type
_entity_poly.pdbx_seq_one_letter_code
_entity_poly.pdbx_strand_id
1 'polypeptide(L)'
;DSDITIDGRHKIYINKSNTSGNNYDIQVGTGANVNIQVDSGDVNLVTVQGKINVNSGGDYNVKVGGNYNMTVAGSRSVTVEGTTTDNTTGSVTHRGSRIDLNP
;
A
#
# COMPACT_ATOMS: atom_id res chain seq x y z
N ASP A 1 22.28 19.57 7.93
CA ASP A 1 21.22 18.63 8.27
C ASP A 1 20.05 19.35 8.93
N SER A 2 18.86 18.80 8.76
CA SER A 2 17.65 19.35 9.36
C SER A 2 16.89 18.25 10.07
N ASP A 3 16.82 18.30 11.40
CA ASP A 3 16.13 17.33 12.22
C ASP A 3 14.93 18.01 12.91
N ILE A 4 13.77 17.38 12.84
CA ILE A 4 12.57 17.85 13.54
C ILE A 4 12.15 16.77 14.52
N THR A 5 12.12 17.09 15.83
CA THR A 5 11.66 16.20 16.90
C THR A 5 10.42 16.79 17.53
N ILE A 6 9.34 15.97 17.60
CA ILE A 6 8.06 16.41 18.14
C ILE A 6 7.59 15.38 19.17
N ASP A 7 7.44 15.79 20.43
CA ASP A 7 6.94 14.92 21.51
C ASP A 7 5.42 14.89 21.63
N GLY A 8 4.72 15.62 20.83
CA GLY A 8 3.29 15.68 20.81
C GLY A 8 2.73 15.37 19.43
N ARG A 9 1.63 16.02 19.09
CA ARG A 9 0.98 15.84 17.81
C ARG A 9 1.56 16.79 16.77
N HIS A 10 1.83 16.27 15.59
CA HIS A 10 2.11 17.06 14.40
C HIS A 10 1.05 16.78 13.35
N LYS A 11 0.36 17.81 12.87
CA LYS A 11 -0.66 17.70 11.83
C LYS A 11 -0.33 18.61 10.67
N ILE A 12 -0.52 18.11 9.45
CA ILE A 12 -0.42 18.89 8.24
C ILE A 12 -1.77 18.82 7.50
N TYR A 13 -2.38 19.99 7.25
CA TYR A 13 -3.61 20.13 6.48
C TYR A 13 -3.31 20.83 5.17
N ILE A 14 -3.62 20.19 4.05
CA ILE A 14 -3.50 20.80 2.73
C ILE A 14 -4.88 20.92 2.13
N ASN A 15 -5.20 22.11 1.61
CA ASN A 15 -6.48 22.41 0.98
C ASN A 15 -7.70 22.22 1.90
N LYS A 16 -7.55 22.53 3.18
CA LYS A 16 -8.66 22.42 4.16
C LYS A 16 -9.88 23.24 3.76
N SER A 17 -9.67 24.31 2.98
CA SER A 17 -10.74 25.18 2.47
C SER A 17 -11.37 24.70 1.16
N ASN A 18 -11.02 23.53 0.66
CA ASN A 18 -11.56 22.89 -0.55
C ASN A 18 -11.35 23.68 -1.85
N THR A 19 -10.25 24.41 -1.98
CA THR A 19 -9.85 25.00 -3.25
C THR A 19 -9.11 23.95 -4.08
N SER A 20 -9.18 24.01 -5.41
CA SER A 20 -8.55 23.03 -6.30
C SER A 20 -7.07 23.35 -6.54
N GLY A 21 -6.29 22.32 -6.95
CA GLY A 21 -4.91 22.47 -7.41
C GLY A 21 -3.84 22.43 -6.32
N ASN A 22 -4.19 22.12 -5.08
CA ASN A 22 -3.24 22.04 -3.98
C ASN A 22 -2.83 20.58 -3.70
N ASN A 23 -1.52 20.36 -3.47
CA ASN A 23 -0.96 19.03 -3.22
C ASN A 23 -0.01 19.06 -2.04
N TYR A 24 0.23 17.88 -1.48
CA TYR A 24 1.36 17.62 -0.60
C TYR A 24 2.30 16.67 -1.35
N ASP A 25 3.45 17.17 -1.77
CA ASP A 25 4.41 16.41 -2.56
C ASP A 25 5.65 16.11 -1.73
N ILE A 26 6.07 14.84 -1.70
CA ILE A 26 7.34 14.43 -1.12
C ILE A 26 8.17 13.85 -2.27
N GLN A 27 9.30 14.48 -2.55
CA GLN A 27 10.23 14.02 -3.57
C GLN A 27 11.62 13.86 -2.97
N VAL A 28 12.20 12.68 -3.17
CA VAL A 28 13.52 12.34 -2.65
C VAL A 28 14.39 11.98 -3.84
N GLY A 29 15.55 12.61 -3.94
CA GLY A 29 16.43 12.49 -5.10
C GLY A 29 17.14 11.14 -5.17
N THR A 30 17.94 11.00 -6.23
CA THR A 30 18.69 9.78 -6.52
C THR A 30 19.61 9.38 -5.36
N GLY A 31 19.58 8.11 -5.00
CA GLY A 31 20.42 7.54 -3.94
C GLY A 31 19.95 7.79 -2.52
N ALA A 32 18.80 8.45 -2.34
CA ALA A 32 18.23 8.72 -1.04
C ALA A 32 16.92 7.94 -0.84
N ASN A 33 16.43 7.85 0.38
CA ASN A 33 15.28 7.01 0.75
C ASN A 33 14.24 7.82 1.52
N VAL A 34 13.00 7.35 1.46
CA VAL A 34 11.94 7.73 2.39
C VAL A 34 11.71 6.56 3.34
N ASN A 35 11.87 6.80 4.64
CA ASN A 35 11.65 5.78 5.66
C ASN A 35 10.49 6.20 6.56
N ILE A 36 9.50 5.31 6.70
CA ILE A 36 8.36 5.51 7.59
C ILE A 36 8.36 4.34 8.56
N GLN A 37 8.49 4.62 9.86
CA GLN A 37 8.53 3.61 10.90
C GLN A 37 7.62 4.00 12.06
N VAL A 38 6.77 3.06 12.49
CA VAL A 38 5.94 3.20 13.69
C VAL A 38 6.24 2.02 14.60
N ASP A 39 6.76 2.28 15.80
CA ASP A 39 7.27 1.21 16.68
C ASP A 39 6.14 0.35 17.28
N SER A 40 5.05 0.96 17.71
CA SER A 40 3.97 0.22 18.37
C SER A 40 2.60 0.82 18.11
N GLY A 41 2.33 1.28 16.94
CA GLY A 41 1.02 1.80 16.54
C GLY A 41 0.71 1.35 15.13
N ASP A 42 -0.14 2.09 14.45
CA ASP A 42 -0.59 1.78 13.11
C ASP A 42 -0.10 2.81 12.11
N VAL A 43 0.06 2.38 10.87
CA VAL A 43 0.16 3.27 9.71
C VAL A 43 -1.15 3.16 8.94
N ASN A 44 -1.86 4.28 8.80
CA ASN A 44 -3.13 4.32 8.08
C ASN A 44 -2.97 5.12 6.79
N LEU A 45 -3.28 4.48 5.66
CA LEU A 45 -3.27 5.11 4.35
C LEU A 45 -4.68 5.00 3.77
N VAL A 46 -5.36 6.14 3.62
CA VAL A 46 -6.77 6.18 3.24
C VAL A 46 -6.99 7.25 2.17
N THR A 47 -7.67 6.90 1.08
CA THR A 47 -8.27 7.86 0.17
C THR A 47 -9.78 7.67 0.20
N VAL A 48 -10.54 8.77 0.33
CA VAL A 48 -11.99 8.70 0.49
C VAL A 48 -12.69 8.44 -0.84
N GLN A 49 -12.27 9.08 -1.92
CA GLN A 49 -12.92 8.98 -3.23
C GLN A 49 -11.97 8.67 -4.38
N GLY A 50 -10.69 8.83 -4.17
CA GLY A 50 -9.69 8.64 -5.22
C GLY A 50 -9.09 7.25 -5.21
N LYS A 51 -7.94 7.13 -5.86
CA LYS A 51 -7.20 5.87 -5.99
C LYS A 51 -5.95 5.93 -5.15
N ILE A 52 -5.45 4.76 -4.76
CA ILE A 52 -4.10 4.59 -4.25
C ILE A 52 -3.30 3.88 -5.35
N ASN A 53 -2.27 4.55 -5.86
CA ASN A 53 -1.39 4.00 -6.87
C ASN A 53 -0.04 3.68 -6.24
N VAL A 54 0.38 2.43 -6.36
CA VAL A 54 1.70 1.97 -5.93
C VAL A 54 2.45 1.46 -7.15
N ASN A 55 3.61 2.06 -7.43
CA ASN A 55 4.43 1.69 -8.58
C ASN A 55 5.87 1.52 -8.10
N SER A 56 6.43 0.33 -8.32
CA SER A 56 7.80 0.00 -7.95
C SER A 56 8.58 -0.35 -9.21
N GLY A 57 9.69 0.32 -9.45
CA GLY A 57 10.58 0.01 -10.57
C GLY A 57 11.41 -1.24 -10.37
N GLY A 58 11.50 -1.74 -9.15
CA GLY A 58 12.18 -2.99 -8.80
C GLY A 58 11.20 -3.93 -8.09
N ASP A 59 11.66 -4.61 -7.06
CA ASP A 59 10.83 -5.53 -6.29
C ASP A 59 9.82 -4.79 -5.41
N TYR A 60 8.69 -5.42 -5.20
CA TYR A 60 7.70 -5.01 -4.21
C TYR A 60 7.62 -6.09 -3.14
N ASN A 61 8.13 -5.82 -1.94
CA ASN A 61 8.23 -6.79 -0.86
C ASN A 61 7.20 -6.50 0.22
N VAL A 62 6.38 -7.49 0.56
CA VAL A 62 5.38 -7.39 1.62
C VAL A 62 5.61 -8.52 2.62
N LYS A 63 5.80 -8.17 3.89
CA LYS A 63 5.95 -9.14 4.98
C LYS A 63 4.94 -8.79 6.06
N VAL A 64 4.12 -9.76 6.45
CA VAL A 64 3.04 -9.58 7.44
C VAL A 64 3.26 -10.57 8.57
N GLY A 65 3.42 -10.07 9.80
CA GLY A 65 3.59 -10.91 10.98
C GLY A 65 2.30 -11.54 11.50
N GLY A 66 1.16 -11.00 11.11
CA GLY A 66 -0.16 -11.53 11.45
C GLY A 66 -0.92 -11.93 10.19
N ASN A 67 -2.16 -11.51 10.08
CA ASN A 67 -3.03 -11.81 8.94
C ASN A 67 -2.89 -10.76 7.83
N TYR A 68 -2.96 -11.20 6.60
CA TYR A 68 -3.10 -10.34 5.43
C TYR A 68 -4.52 -10.42 4.91
N ASN A 69 -5.30 -9.35 5.01
CA ASN A 69 -6.70 -9.32 4.62
C ASN A 69 -6.89 -8.39 3.42
N MET A 70 -7.59 -8.88 2.40
CA MET A 70 -7.91 -8.09 1.21
C MET A 70 -9.40 -8.24 0.90
N THR A 71 -10.11 -7.11 0.79
CA THR A 71 -11.51 -7.08 0.37
C THR A 71 -11.64 -6.18 -0.84
N VAL A 72 -12.22 -6.68 -1.92
CA VAL A 72 -12.41 -5.95 -3.17
C VAL A 72 -13.90 -5.99 -3.53
N ALA A 73 -14.56 -4.83 -3.56
CA ALA A 73 -15.98 -4.75 -3.91
C ALA A 73 -16.24 -5.04 -5.40
N GLY A 74 -15.30 -4.70 -6.25
CA GLY A 74 -15.37 -4.95 -7.68
C GLY A 74 -14.56 -6.19 -8.07
N SER A 75 -13.75 -6.08 -9.09
CA SER A 75 -12.93 -7.16 -9.60
C SER A 75 -11.49 -7.06 -9.13
N ARG A 76 -10.86 -8.19 -8.93
CA ARG A 76 -9.41 -8.29 -8.68
C ARG A 76 -8.75 -8.90 -9.90
N SER A 77 -7.74 -8.23 -10.42
CA SER A 77 -6.96 -8.71 -11.57
C SER A 77 -5.48 -8.81 -11.19
N VAL A 78 -4.88 -9.94 -11.49
CA VAL A 78 -3.45 -10.18 -11.27
C VAL A 78 -2.85 -10.69 -12.56
N THR A 79 -1.83 -9.99 -13.08
CA THR A 79 -1.08 -10.40 -14.26
C THR A 79 0.38 -10.59 -13.89
N VAL A 80 0.93 -11.77 -14.16
CA VAL A 80 2.32 -12.13 -13.88
C VAL A 80 2.92 -12.69 -15.17
N GLU A 81 3.97 -12.06 -15.67
CA GLU A 81 4.65 -12.52 -16.90
C GLU A 81 5.53 -13.75 -16.67
N GLY A 82 6.00 -13.93 -15.44
CA GLY A 82 6.80 -15.09 -15.05
C GLY A 82 5.96 -16.16 -14.35
N THR A 83 6.46 -16.68 -13.26
CA THR A 83 5.84 -17.76 -12.49
C THR A 83 5.14 -17.22 -11.25
N THR A 84 3.97 -17.75 -10.94
CA THR A 84 3.30 -17.52 -9.66
C THR A 84 3.47 -18.74 -8.78
N THR A 85 3.97 -18.54 -7.56
CA THR A 85 4.14 -19.60 -6.57
C THR A 85 3.32 -19.28 -5.33
N ASP A 86 2.46 -20.21 -4.95
CA ASP A 86 1.67 -20.16 -3.73
C ASP A 86 2.08 -21.32 -2.83
N ASN A 87 2.70 -21.05 -1.68
CA ASN A 87 3.04 -22.05 -0.69
C ASN A 87 2.23 -21.81 0.58
N THR A 88 1.39 -22.78 0.92
CA THR A 88 0.51 -22.69 2.09
C THR A 88 0.66 -23.96 2.91
N THR A 89 1.00 -23.83 4.20
CA THR A 89 1.11 -24.98 5.10
C THR A 89 -0.27 -25.55 5.44
N GLY A 90 -1.28 -24.71 5.59
CA GLY A 90 -2.65 -25.13 5.85
C GLY A 90 -3.44 -25.38 4.58
N SER A 91 -4.71 -25.07 4.60
CA SER A 91 -5.60 -25.27 3.47
C SER A 91 -5.65 -24.05 2.56
N VAL A 92 -5.79 -24.28 1.26
CA VAL A 92 -6.11 -23.23 0.28
C VAL A 92 -7.55 -23.46 -0.18
N THR A 93 -8.37 -22.41 -0.07
CA THR A 93 -9.77 -22.49 -0.48
C THR A 93 -10.03 -21.46 -1.57
N HIS A 94 -10.50 -21.93 -2.71
CA HIS A 94 -10.99 -21.10 -3.81
C HIS A 94 -12.47 -21.35 -3.99
N ARG A 95 -13.28 -20.30 -3.98
CA ARG A 95 -14.73 -20.38 -4.21
C ARG A 95 -15.13 -19.39 -5.28
N GLY A 96 -15.93 -19.85 -6.21
CA GLY A 96 -16.48 -19.02 -7.26
C GLY A 96 -17.61 -19.79 -7.96
N SER A 97 -18.43 -19.11 -8.74
CA SER A 97 -19.42 -19.77 -9.60
C SER A 97 -18.76 -20.64 -10.66
N ARG A 98 -17.53 -20.27 -11.05
CA ARG A 98 -16.70 -21.02 -11.98
C ARG A 98 -15.24 -20.80 -11.66
N ILE A 99 -14.43 -21.83 -11.72
CA ILE A 99 -12.97 -21.76 -11.54
C ILE A 99 -12.35 -22.41 -12.78
N ASP A 100 -11.54 -21.64 -13.52
CA ASP A 100 -10.86 -22.13 -14.71
C ASP A 100 -9.36 -22.24 -14.41
N LEU A 101 -8.83 -23.44 -14.56
CA LEU A 101 -7.42 -23.75 -14.40
C LEU A 101 -6.92 -24.37 -15.70
N ASN A 102 -6.10 -23.64 -16.42
CA ASN A 102 -5.50 -24.10 -17.67
C ASN A 102 -6.57 -24.61 -18.67
N PRO A 103 -7.47 -23.74 -19.10
CA PRO A 103 -8.51 -24.11 -20.06
C PRO A 103 -7.96 -24.45 -21.44
#